data_36509185e9408257bd8fbc5c0b0e0957
#
_entry.id   36509185e9408257bd8fbc5c0b0e0957
#
_cell.length_a   1.000
_cell.length_b   1.000
_cell.length_c   1.000
_cell.angle_alpha   90.00
_cell.angle_beta   90.00
_cell.angle_gamma   90.00
#
_symmetry.space_group_name_H-M   'P 1'
#
loop_
_entity.id
_entity.type
_entity.pdbx_description
1 polymer ?
#
loop_
_entity_poly.entity_id
_entity_poly.type
_entity_poly.pdbx_seq_one_letter_code
_entity_poly.pdbx_strand_id
1 'polypeptide(L)'
;NVTQQRDTRIDVLSVILSSFGFGGLLYGFSSVGTYGWTSATVLISLIVGAVSLFFFILRQSNLKRPMLEFGVFKFAIFSLTTFLGMLVFALLIGTETILPLYTQNVRGLSALDTGLILLPGALFMGFLSPIIGRIFDKVGGKGLALGGFTILAVTSLPFMMLSLDSSITLITVAYTLRLIGVGMIMMPLTTAGINSLPPHLIPHGTAMNNTMRQMGGSIGTAVLVSIMSSSAANAALSDPMKSAVHGMNTSFIVSGAIAVIGLVLSFFLKEKRKNKVMKQELSSSSSSS
;
A
#
# COMPACT_ATOMS: atom_id res chain seq x y z
N ASN A 1 -34.46 16.78 10.20
CA ASN A 1 -34.09 15.36 10.22
C ASN A 1 -34.96 14.60 9.21
N VAL A 2 -34.56 14.57 7.96
CA VAL A 2 -35.14 13.67 6.97
C VAL A 2 -34.01 12.76 6.52
N THR A 3 -33.76 11.72 7.29
CA THR A 3 -33.00 10.55 6.85
C THR A 3 -33.89 9.88 5.80
N GLN A 4 -33.67 10.17 4.53
CA GLN A 4 -34.24 9.34 3.45
C GLN A 4 -33.69 7.94 3.68
N GLN A 5 -34.51 7.03 4.20
CA GLN A 5 -34.27 5.59 4.14
C GLN A 5 -34.12 5.24 2.65
N ARG A 6 -32.88 5.09 2.23
CA ARG A 6 -32.56 4.56 0.90
C ARG A 6 -32.90 3.09 0.92
N ASP A 7 -33.94 2.71 0.22
CA ASP A 7 -34.24 1.32 -0.13
C ASP A 7 -33.07 0.79 -0.99
N THR A 8 -32.02 0.32 -0.33
CA THR A 8 -30.86 -0.30 -0.95
C THR A 8 -31.17 -1.77 -1.15
N ARG A 9 -31.77 -2.12 -2.29
CA ARG A 9 -31.80 -3.51 -2.74
C ARG A 9 -30.35 -3.94 -2.96
N ILE A 10 -29.87 -4.86 -2.12
CA ILE A 10 -28.54 -5.44 -2.24
C ILE A 10 -28.47 -6.18 -3.57
N ASP A 11 -27.58 -5.77 -4.45
CA ASP A 11 -27.32 -6.50 -5.70
C ASP A 11 -26.45 -7.71 -5.40
N VAL A 12 -27.10 -8.82 -5.04
CA VAL A 12 -26.45 -10.08 -4.65
C VAL A 12 -25.45 -10.57 -5.70
N LEU A 13 -25.77 -10.42 -6.99
CA LEU A 13 -24.85 -10.85 -8.06
C LEU A 13 -23.57 -10.00 -8.08
N SER A 14 -23.67 -8.69 -7.85
CA SER A 14 -22.50 -7.82 -7.71
C SER A 14 -21.66 -8.17 -6.49
N VAL A 15 -22.29 -8.55 -5.37
CA VAL A 15 -21.58 -9.02 -4.18
C VAL A 15 -20.80 -10.31 -4.49
N ILE A 16 -21.42 -11.28 -5.14
CA ILE A 16 -20.77 -12.54 -5.52
C ILE A 16 -19.60 -12.26 -6.48
N LEU A 17 -19.84 -11.49 -7.55
CA LEU A 17 -18.80 -11.17 -8.54
C LEU A 17 -17.62 -10.41 -7.93
N SER A 18 -17.87 -9.45 -7.03
CA SER A 18 -16.79 -8.72 -6.34
C SER A 18 -16.03 -9.61 -5.36
N SER A 19 -16.72 -10.51 -4.63
CA SER A 19 -16.09 -11.43 -3.70
C SER A 19 -15.16 -12.42 -4.42
N PHE A 20 -15.62 -13.05 -5.49
CA PHE A 20 -14.77 -13.91 -6.31
C PHE A 20 -13.72 -13.13 -7.09
N GLY A 21 -14.04 -11.91 -7.56
CA GLY A 21 -13.14 -11.04 -8.29
C GLY A 21 -11.94 -10.60 -7.43
N PHE A 22 -12.20 -9.82 -6.41
CA PHE A 22 -11.12 -9.35 -5.51
C PHE A 22 -10.55 -10.47 -4.66
N GLY A 23 -11.37 -11.36 -4.10
CA GLY A 23 -10.93 -12.50 -3.31
C GLY A 23 -10.05 -13.47 -4.11
N GLY A 24 -10.43 -13.80 -5.34
CA GLY A 24 -9.64 -14.66 -6.23
C GLY A 24 -8.30 -14.05 -6.60
N LEU A 25 -8.24 -12.76 -6.93
CA LEU A 25 -6.99 -12.06 -7.22
C LEU A 25 -6.09 -11.95 -5.98
N LEU A 26 -6.64 -11.54 -4.84
CA LEU A 26 -5.88 -11.43 -3.59
C LEU A 26 -5.30 -12.78 -3.18
N TYR A 27 -6.10 -13.84 -3.20
CA TYR A 27 -5.66 -15.17 -2.88
C TYR A 27 -4.62 -15.70 -3.88
N GLY A 28 -4.86 -15.50 -5.18
CA GLY A 28 -3.93 -15.89 -6.24
C GLY A 28 -2.56 -15.25 -6.05
N PHE A 29 -2.49 -13.93 -5.92
CA PHE A 29 -1.23 -13.22 -5.71
C PHE A 29 -0.55 -13.58 -4.37
N SER A 30 -1.30 -13.69 -3.28
CA SER A 30 -0.73 -14.10 -1.97
C SER A 30 -0.16 -15.50 -2.00
N SER A 31 -0.71 -16.40 -2.81
CA SER A 31 -0.30 -17.78 -2.92
C SER A 31 0.94 -18.00 -3.80
N VAL A 32 1.34 -17.00 -4.60
CA VAL A 32 2.52 -17.11 -5.50
C VAL A 32 3.80 -17.47 -4.74
N GLY A 33 4.01 -16.85 -3.57
CA GLY A 33 5.19 -17.11 -2.74
C GLY A 33 5.31 -18.58 -2.26
N THR A 34 4.18 -19.25 -2.07
CA THR A 34 4.12 -20.62 -1.58
C THR A 34 4.10 -21.66 -2.70
N TYR A 35 3.33 -21.41 -3.75
CA TYR A 35 3.06 -22.42 -4.79
C TYR A 35 3.73 -22.09 -6.14
N GLY A 36 4.27 -20.89 -6.32
CA GLY A 36 4.84 -20.42 -7.58
C GLY A 36 3.79 -20.02 -8.63
N TRP A 37 4.22 -19.28 -9.64
CA TRP A 37 3.34 -18.73 -10.70
C TRP A 37 2.66 -19.78 -11.57
N THR A 38 3.27 -20.96 -11.74
CA THR A 38 2.79 -22.04 -12.62
C THR A 38 1.85 -23.01 -11.93
N SER A 39 1.61 -22.85 -10.64
CA SER A 39 0.71 -23.71 -9.86
C SER A 39 -0.74 -23.55 -10.34
N ALA A 40 -1.44 -24.68 -10.45
CA ALA A 40 -2.86 -24.69 -10.78
C ALA A 40 -3.70 -23.83 -9.81
N THR A 41 -3.37 -23.88 -8.51
CA THR A 41 -4.04 -23.07 -7.48
C THR A 41 -3.93 -21.59 -7.78
N VAL A 42 -2.73 -21.09 -8.11
CA VAL A 42 -2.49 -19.70 -8.44
C VAL A 42 -3.20 -19.30 -9.73
N LEU A 43 -2.98 -20.09 -10.80
CA LEU A 43 -3.56 -19.79 -12.12
C LEU A 43 -5.09 -19.80 -12.10
N ILE A 44 -5.71 -20.80 -11.50
CA ILE A 44 -7.18 -20.88 -11.40
C ILE A 44 -7.71 -19.68 -10.59
N SER A 45 -7.09 -19.36 -9.46
CA SER A 45 -7.51 -18.23 -8.62
C SER A 45 -7.40 -16.89 -9.35
N LEU A 46 -6.30 -16.66 -10.08
CA LEU A 46 -6.10 -15.44 -10.86
C LEU A 46 -7.09 -15.35 -12.04
N ILE A 47 -7.32 -16.46 -12.75
CA ILE A 47 -8.28 -16.49 -13.86
C ILE A 47 -9.71 -16.26 -13.37
N VAL A 48 -10.14 -16.98 -12.34
CA VAL A 48 -11.48 -16.81 -11.74
C VAL A 48 -11.63 -15.39 -11.21
N GLY A 49 -10.61 -14.86 -10.53
CA GLY A 49 -10.59 -13.50 -10.02
C GLY A 49 -10.71 -12.47 -11.15
N ALA A 50 -9.89 -12.58 -12.19
CA ALA A 50 -9.89 -11.65 -13.32
C ALA A 50 -11.22 -11.68 -14.10
N VAL A 51 -11.75 -12.86 -14.39
CA VAL A 51 -13.02 -13.03 -15.11
C VAL A 51 -14.20 -12.48 -14.27
N SER A 52 -14.24 -12.82 -12.98
CA SER A 52 -15.28 -12.30 -12.09
C SER A 52 -15.22 -10.79 -11.95
N LEU A 53 -14.02 -10.21 -11.83
CA LEU A 53 -13.82 -8.76 -11.74
C LEU A 53 -14.20 -8.06 -13.04
N PHE A 54 -13.91 -8.65 -14.20
CA PHE A 54 -14.32 -8.13 -15.51
C PHE A 54 -15.84 -8.05 -15.60
N PHE A 55 -16.56 -9.11 -15.26
CA PHE A 55 -18.04 -9.09 -15.26
C PHE A 55 -18.60 -8.14 -14.20
N PHE A 56 -17.96 -8.03 -13.04
CA PHE A 56 -18.31 -7.05 -12.02
C PHE A 56 -18.23 -5.63 -12.55
N ILE A 57 -17.11 -5.26 -13.19
CA ILE A 57 -16.91 -3.91 -13.76
C ILE A 57 -17.94 -3.63 -14.85
N LEU A 58 -18.16 -4.56 -15.77
CA LEU A 58 -19.18 -4.41 -16.82
C LEU A 58 -20.57 -4.18 -16.22
N ARG A 59 -20.92 -4.97 -15.20
CA ARG A 59 -22.20 -4.83 -14.53
C ARG A 59 -22.34 -3.48 -13.83
N GLN A 60 -21.35 -3.09 -13.04
CA GLN A 60 -21.37 -1.81 -12.32
C GLN A 60 -21.44 -0.61 -13.27
N SER A 61 -20.79 -0.69 -14.43
CA SER A 61 -20.80 0.38 -15.43
C SER A 61 -22.18 0.57 -16.09
N ASN A 62 -23.01 -0.49 -16.11
CA ASN A 62 -24.33 -0.47 -16.73
C ASN A 62 -25.48 -0.23 -15.73
N LEU A 63 -25.21 -0.29 -14.43
CA LEU A 63 -26.22 -0.06 -13.40
C LEU A 63 -26.48 1.44 -13.19
N LYS A 64 -27.74 1.83 -13.10
CA LYS A 64 -28.14 3.21 -12.76
C LYS A 64 -27.71 3.63 -11.35
N ARG A 65 -27.50 2.68 -10.44
CA ARG A 65 -27.03 2.87 -9.06
C ARG A 65 -25.99 1.80 -8.74
N PRO A 66 -24.71 2.01 -9.12
CA PRO A 66 -23.67 1.05 -8.86
C PRO A 66 -23.32 0.97 -7.37
N MET A 67 -22.92 -0.22 -6.90
CA MET A 67 -22.35 -0.40 -5.55
C MET A 67 -20.98 0.29 -5.41
N LEU A 68 -20.16 0.19 -6.47
CA LEU A 68 -18.88 0.86 -6.60
C LEU A 68 -18.87 1.69 -7.87
N GLU A 69 -18.67 2.99 -7.72
CA GLU A 69 -18.61 3.92 -8.84
C GLU A 69 -17.16 4.12 -9.27
N PHE A 70 -16.80 3.50 -10.41
CA PHE A 70 -15.44 3.63 -10.97
C PHE A 70 -15.12 5.04 -11.47
N GLY A 71 -16.14 5.91 -11.56
CA GLY A 71 -15.98 7.33 -11.89
C GLY A 71 -15.05 8.09 -10.96
N VAL A 72 -14.76 7.56 -9.75
CA VAL A 72 -13.77 8.12 -8.81
C VAL A 72 -12.37 8.23 -9.43
N PHE A 73 -12.01 7.33 -10.35
CA PHE A 73 -10.70 7.36 -11.03
C PHE A 73 -10.57 8.45 -12.10
N LYS A 74 -11.65 9.13 -12.46
CA LYS A 74 -11.58 10.32 -13.33
C LYS A 74 -10.95 11.52 -12.62
N PHE A 75 -10.89 11.49 -11.29
CA PHE A 75 -10.24 12.52 -10.48
C PHE A 75 -8.75 12.21 -10.35
N ALA A 76 -7.91 12.97 -11.07
CA ALA A 76 -6.48 12.72 -11.16
C ALA A 76 -5.77 12.66 -9.80
N ILE A 77 -6.17 13.51 -8.83
CA ILE A 77 -5.62 13.49 -7.47
C ILE A 77 -5.96 12.19 -6.77
N PHE A 78 -7.22 11.73 -6.85
CA PHE A 78 -7.65 10.47 -6.26
C PHE A 78 -6.88 9.29 -6.87
N SER A 79 -6.79 9.23 -8.20
CA SER A 79 -6.07 8.16 -8.91
C SER A 79 -4.60 8.11 -8.53
N LEU A 80 -3.93 9.28 -8.49
CA LEU A 80 -2.52 9.36 -8.12
C LEU A 80 -2.29 8.94 -6.67
N THR A 81 -3.11 9.44 -5.73
CA THR A 81 -2.96 9.10 -4.31
C THR A 81 -3.27 7.63 -4.04
N THR A 82 -4.26 7.06 -4.72
CA THR A 82 -4.59 5.63 -4.65
C THR A 82 -3.43 4.78 -5.18
N PHE A 83 -2.85 5.15 -6.33
CA PHE A 83 -1.70 4.44 -6.89
C PHE A 83 -0.46 4.52 -5.97
N LEU A 84 -0.15 5.69 -5.43
CA LEU A 84 0.92 5.85 -4.43
C LEU A 84 0.63 5.00 -3.18
N GLY A 85 -0.62 4.95 -2.73
CA GLY A 85 -1.06 4.08 -1.64
C GLY A 85 -0.84 2.59 -1.93
N MET A 86 -1.08 2.14 -3.18
CA MET A 86 -0.76 0.77 -3.61
C MET A 86 0.74 0.49 -3.52
N LEU A 87 1.60 1.41 -4.00
CA LEU A 87 3.06 1.24 -3.93
C LEU A 87 3.54 1.15 -2.48
N VAL A 88 3.07 2.03 -1.59
CA VAL A 88 3.45 1.99 -0.17
C VAL A 88 3.01 0.68 0.48
N PHE A 89 1.81 0.21 0.16
CA PHE A 89 1.28 -1.03 0.74
C PHE A 89 2.04 -2.26 0.22
N ALA A 90 2.46 -2.25 -1.05
CA ALA A 90 3.35 -3.25 -1.63
C ALA A 90 4.70 -3.31 -0.89
N LEU A 91 5.29 -2.14 -0.60
CA LEU A 91 6.54 -2.03 0.15
C LEU A 91 6.39 -2.46 1.61
N LEU A 92 5.27 -2.15 2.25
CA LEU A 92 4.97 -2.54 3.62
C LEU A 92 4.84 -4.06 3.73
N ILE A 93 3.88 -4.66 3.03
CA ILE A 93 3.60 -6.10 3.13
C ILE A 93 4.78 -6.94 2.61
N GLY A 94 5.44 -6.49 1.54
CA GLY A 94 6.65 -7.16 1.04
C GLY A 94 7.77 -7.20 2.08
N THR A 95 8.01 -6.11 2.81
CA THR A 95 9.01 -6.09 3.89
C THR A 95 8.58 -6.97 5.06
N GLU A 96 7.30 -6.90 5.47
CA GLU A 96 6.74 -7.73 6.54
C GLU A 96 6.76 -9.23 6.21
N THR A 97 6.83 -9.58 4.92
CA THR A 97 6.98 -10.98 4.47
C THR A 97 8.44 -11.41 4.44
N ILE A 98 9.33 -10.60 3.86
CA ILE A 98 10.73 -11.00 3.63
C ILE A 98 11.56 -10.91 4.91
N LEU A 99 11.32 -9.94 5.77
CA LEU A 99 12.13 -9.73 6.96
C LEU A 99 12.02 -10.87 8.00
N PRO A 100 10.84 -11.41 8.31
CA PRO A 100 10.72 -12.63 9.10
C PRO A 100 11.41 -13.85 8.47
N LEU A 101 11.38 -14.00 7.16
CA LEU A 101 12.11 -15.08 6.48
C LEU A 101 13.63 -14.95 6.71
N TYR A 102 14.16 -13.71 6.66
CA TYR A 102 15.57 -13.47 6.98
C TYR A 102 15.88 -13.81 8.44
N THR A 103 15.11 -13.27 9.39
CA THR A 103 15.41 -13.41 10.83
C THR A 103 15.26 -14.87 11.29
N GLN A 104 14.27 -15.60 10.79
CA GLN A 104 14.03 -17.00 11.20
C GLN A 104 14.88 -17.99 10.41
N ASN A 105 14.88 -17.92 9.06
CA ASN A 105 15.52 -18.93 8.23
C ASN A 105 17.02 -18.73 8.05
N VAL A 106 17.49 -17.46 8.03
CA VAL A 106 18.92 -17.15 7.85
C VAL A 106 19.62 -16.95 9.19
N ARG A 107 19.01 -16.18 10.11
CA ARG A 107 19.60 -15.88 11.43
C ARG A 107 19.25 -16.91 12.49
N GLY A 108 18.35 -17.87 12.23
CA GLY A 108 17.93 -18.90 13.17
C GLY A 108 17.20 -18.38 14.42
N LEU A 109 16.65 -17.15 14.37
CA LEU A 109 15.95 -16.55 15.49
C LEU A 109 14.56 -17.16 15.65
N SER A 110 14.03 -17.14 16.88
CA SER A 110 12.67 -17.57 17.14
C SER A 110 11.63 -16.61 16.54
N ALA A 111 10.39 -17.07 16.39
CA ALA A 111 9.27 -16.20 15.99
C ALA A 111 9.04 -15.07 17.01
N LEU A 112 9.30 -15.34 18.31
CA LEU A 112 9.20 -14.34 19.36
C LEU A 112 10.26 -13.25 19.19
N ASP A 113 11.53 -13.62 18.97
CA ASP A 113 12.62 -12.67 18.75
C ASP A 113 12.35 -11.82 17.50
N THR A 114 11.87 -12.46 16.43
CA THR A 114 11.43 -11.74 15.22
C THR A 114 10.34 -10.71 15.55
N GLY A 115 9.33 -11.10 16.33
CA GLY A 115 8.28 -10.18 16.78
C GLY A 115 8.83 -9.01 17.60
N LEU A 116 9.80 -9.25 18.48
CA LEU A 116 10.45 -8.20 19.27
C LEU A 116 11.29 -7.24 18.41
N ILE A 117 11.91 -7.72 17.33
CA ILE A 117 12.62 -6.89 16.34
C ILE A 117 11.66 -5.96 15.59
N LEU A 118 10.46 -6.42 15.27
CA LEU A 118 9.46 -5.67 14.52
C LEU A 118 8.60 -4.75 15.42
N LEU A 119 8.47 -5.08 16.70
CA LEU A 119 7.61 -4.39 17.65
C LEU A 119 7.87 -2.89 17.78
N PRO A 120 9.13 -2.41 17.89
CA PRO A 120 9.38 -0.96 18.00
C PRO A 120 8.80 -0.18 16.84
N GLY A 121 8.91 -0.70 15.61
CA GLY A 121 8.35 -0.05 14.42
C GLY A 121 6.83 0.12 14.49
N ALA A 122 6.11 -0.92 14.90
CA ALA A 122 4.66 -0.88 15.07
C ALA A 122 4.23 0.11 16.16
N LEU A 123 4.93 0.12 17.30
CA LEU A 123 4.68 1.06 18.40
C LEU A 123 4.93 2.50 17.97
N PHE A 124 6.08 2.80 17.36
CA PHE A 124 6.39 4.16 16.88
C PHE A 124 5.38 4.63 15.82
N MET A 125 4.97 3.78 14.88
CA MET A 125 3.95 4.12 13.90
C MET A 125 2.62 4.50 14.59
N GLY A 126 2.20 3.75 15.62
CA GLY A 126 1.00 4.04 16.40
C GLY A 126 1.09 5.35 17.17
N PHE A 127 2.18 5.56 17.92
CA PHE A 127 2.39 6.77 18.74
C PHE A 127 2.58 8.03 17.89
N LEU A 128 3.23 7.92 16.73
CA LEU A 128 3.45 9.07 15.85
C LEU A 128 2.24 9.45 15.00
N SER A 129 1.22 8.60 14.89
CA SER A 129 0.03 8.86 14.08
C SER A 129 -0.67 10.19 14.41
N PRO A 130 -0.90 10.59 15.69
CA PRO A 130 -1.47 11.91 16.01
C PRO A 130 -0.52 13.07 15.68
N ILE A 131 0.79 12.84 15.78
CA ILE A 131 1.82 13.86 15.46
C ILE A 131 1.87 14.08 13.96
N ILE A 132 1.83 13.01 13.18
CA ILE A 132 1.77 13.06 11.71
C ILE A 132 0.53 13.83 11.25
N GLY A 133 -0.62 13.63 11.91
CA GLY A 133 -1.82 14.42 11.65
C GLY A 133 -1.62 15.93 11.84
N ARG A 134 -0.95 16.34 12.92
CA ARG A 134 -0.63 17.77 13.16
C ARG A 134 0.38 18.33 12.15
N ILE A 135 1.35 17.51 11.74
CA ILE A 135 2.32 17.91 10.71
C ILE A 135 1.61 18.04 9.36
N PHE A 136 0.67 17.14 9.05
CA PHE A 136 -0.16 17.22 7.85
C PHE A 136 -0.92 18.55 7.74
N ASP A 137 -1.46 19.04 8.83
CA ASP A 137 -2.17 20.32 8.86
C ASP A 137 -1.25 21.52 8.55
N LYS A 138 0.05 21.40 8.85
CA LYS A 138 1.05 22.46 8.64
C LYS A 138 1.77 22.37 7.30
N VAL A 139 2.24 21.18 6.95
CA VAL A 139 3.15 20.94 5.80
C VAL A 139 2.38 20.44 4.57
N GLY A 140 1.17 19.90 4.80
CA GLY A 140 0.32 19.33 3.75
C GLY A 140 0.71 17.90 3.35
N GLY A 141 -0.11 17.31 2.47
CA GLY A 141 0.05 15.91 2.06
C GLY A 141 1.25 15.68 1.16
N LYS A 142 1.59 16.65 0.31
CA LYS A 142 2.75 16.55 -0.59
C LYS A 142 4.07 16.48 0.18
N GLY A 143 4.26 17.37 1.17
CA GLY A 143 5.48 17.40 1.97
C GLY A 143 5.70 16.10 2.74
N LEU A 144 4.65 15.57 3.36
CA LEU A 144 4.70 14.30 4.08
C LEU A 144 4.94 13.10 3.16
N ALA A 145 4.31 13.07 1.97
CA ALA A 145 4.55 12.02 0.99
C ALA A 145 6.01 12.02 0.52
N LEU A 146 6.57 13.18 0.19
CA LEU A 146 7.97 13.31 -0.21
C LEU A 146 8.91 12.84 0.91
N GLY A 147 8.72 13.31 2.15
CA GLY A 147 9.52 12.90 3.30
C GLY A 147 9.41 11.41 3.57
N GLY A 148 8.21 10.85 3.55
CA GLY A 148 7.98 9.43 3.78
C GLY A 148 8.61 8.53 2.70
N PHE A 149 8.45 8.85 1.41
CA PHE A 149 9.10 8.09 0.34
C PHE A 149 10.63 8.22 0.37
N THR A 150 11.17 9.38 0.77
CA THR A 150 12.61 9.54 1.01
C THR A 150 13.09 8.60 2.12
N ILE A 151 12.37 8.54 3.22
CA ILE A 151 12.67 7.60 4.31
C ILE A 151 12.60 6.15 3.82
N LEU A 152 11.57 5.78 3.04
CA LEU A 152 11.45 4.43 2.46
C LEU A 152 12.63 4.08 1.54
N ALA A 153 13.07 5.01 0.70
CA ALA A 153 14.21 4.82 -0.18
C ALA A 153 15.51 4.64 0.61
N VAL A 154 15.78 5.54 1.58
CA VAL A 154 16.98 5.50 2.41
C VAL A 154 17.04 4.24 3.29
N THR A 155 15.92 3.87 3.91
CA THR A 155 15.84 2.66 4.75
C THR A 155 15.89 1.36 3.95
N SER A 156 15.74 1.41 2.64
CA SER A 156 15.98 0.24 1.78
C SER A 156 17.46 -0.10 1.68
N LEU A 157 18.38 0.87 1.81
CA LEU A 157 19.82 0.66 1.68
C LEU A 157 20.38 -0.41 2.64
N PRO A 158 20.13 -0.38 3.96
CA PRO A 158 20.56 -1.45 4.86
C PRO A 158 20.01 -2.82 4.47
N PHE A 159 18.79 -2.89 3.99
CA PHE A 159 18.17 -4.15 3.56
C PHE A 159 18.71 -4.68 2.23
N MET A 160 19.24 -3.82 1.36
CA MET A 160 19.95 -4.24 0.13
C MET A 160 21.31 -4.88 0.41
N MET A 161 21.85 -4.69 1.61
CA MET A 161 23.20 -5.12 2.01
C MET A 161 23.15 -6.12 3.17
N LEU A 162 22.08 -6.90 3.31
CA LEU A 162 21.99 -7.96 4.30
C LEU A 162 23.09 -9.00 4.09
N SER A 163 23.64 -9.48 5.19
CA SER A 163 24.63 -10.56 5.25
C SER A 163 24.20 -11.61 6.28
N LEU A 164 24.94 -12.71 6.37
CA LEU A 164 24.66 -13.74 7.38
C LEU A 164 24.77 -13.17 8.81
N ASP A 165 25.58 -12.13 9.02
CA ASP A 165 25.90 -11.55 10.33
C ASP A 165 25.46 -10.09 10.50
N SER A 166 24.49 -9.61 9.70
CA SER A 166 24.00 -8.24 9.83
C SER A 166 23.49 -7.95 11.24
N SER A 167 23.80 -6.76 11.75
CA SER A 167 23.40 -6.33 13.08
C SER A 167 21.88 -6.28 13.23
N ILE A 168 21.36 -6.99 14.22
CA ILE A 168 19.91 -6.99 14.54
C ILE A 168 19.45 -5.58 14.91
N THR A 169 20.28 -4.83 15.65
CA THR A 169 19.97 -3.43 16.00
C THR A 169 19.80 -2.56 14.76
N LEU A 170 20.68 -2.70 13.75
CA LEU A 170 20.57 -1.96 12.49
C LEU A 170 19.25 -2.30 11.77
N ILE A 171 18.89 -3.59 11.71
CA ILE A 171 17.65 -4.07 11.10
C ILE A 171 16.44 -3.48 11.83
N THR A 172 16.42 -3.53 13.16
CA THR A 172 15.33 -2.99 13.99
C THR A 172 15.16 -1.49 13.77
N VAL A 173 16.27 -0.73 13.77
CA VAL A 173 16.22 0.73 13.53
C VAL A 173 15.76 1.04 12.10
N ALA A 174 16.32 0.36 11.10
CA ALA A 174 15.94 0.56 9.71
C ALA A 174 14.45 0.23 9.47
N TYR A 175 13.95 -0.87 10.06
CA TYR A 175 12.54 -1.24 9.99
C TYR A 175 11.64 -0.23 10.70
N THR A 176 12.05 0.24 11.89
CA THR A 176 11.30 1.26 12.64
C THR A 176 11.18 2.56 11.84
N LEU A 177 12.27 3.06 11.28
CA LEU A 177 12.27 4.24 10.42
C LEU A 177 11.41 4.03 9.18
N ARG A 178 11.46 2.83 8.60
CA ARG A 178 10.63 2.46 7.44
C ARG A 178 9.14 2.55 7.77
N LEU A 179 8.67 2.03 8.91
CA LEU A 179 7.28 2.14 9.34
C LEU A 179 6.85 3.58 9.63
N ILE A 180 7.74 4.40 10.18
CA ILE A 180 7.49 5.85 10.32
C ILE A 180 7.26 6.48 8.94
N GLY A 181 8.11 6.16 7.95
CA GLY A 181 7.94 6.61 6.58
C GLY A 181 6.59 6.18 5.98
N VAL A 182 6.19 4.93 6.18
CA VAL A 182 4.86 4.42 5.77
C VAL A 182 3.75 5.24 6.41
N GLY A 183 3.80 5.47 7.73
CA GLY A 183 2.81 6.26 8.45
C GLY A 183 2.70 7.69 7.94
N MET A 184 3.83 8.33 7.61
CA MET A 184 3.87 9.68 7.03
C MET A 184 3.19 9.76 5.67
N ILE A 185 3.10 8.68 4.92
CA ILE A 185 2.51 8.66 3.57
C ILE A 185 1.04 8.26 3.63
N MET A 186 0.71 7.21 4.38
CA MET A 186 -0.59 6.52 4.30
C MET A 186 -1.77 7.43 4.63
N MET A 187 -1.71 8.12 5.78
CA MET A 187 -2.79 8.99 6.24
C MET A 187 -2.98 10.22 5.34
N PRO A 188 -1.91 11.00 5.00
CA PRO A 188 -2.02 12.13 4.10
C PRO A 188 -2.54 11.79 2.70
N LEU A 189 -2.06 10.71 2.10
CA LEU A 189 -2.51 10.30 0.77
C LEU A 189 -4.00 9.94 0.77
N THR A 190 -4.45 9.15 1.75
CA THR A 190 -5.86 8.78 1.88
C THR A 190 -6.74 10.03 2.04
N THR A 191 -6.35 10.94 2.93
CA THR A 191 -7.09 12.19 3.16
C THR A 191 -7.11 13.08 1.92
N ALA A 192 -5.98 13.28 1.26
CA ALA A 192 -5.91 14.11 0.05
C ALA A 192 -6.72 13.51 -1.11
N GLY A 193 -6.66 12.20 -1.29
CA GLY A 193 -7.43 11.49 -2.31
C GLY A 193 -8.94 11.59 -2.08
N ILE A 194 -9.40 11.26 -0.89
CA ILE A 194 -10.83 11.30 -0.54
C ILE A 194 -11.37 12.73 -0.61
N ASN A 195 -10.64 13.71 -0.09
CA ASN A 195 -11.05 15.12 -0.13
C ASN A 195 -11.06 15.73 -1.54
N SER A 196 -10.48 15.06 -2.53
CA SER A 196 -10.56 15.49 -3.93
C SER A 196 -11.88 15.11 -4.62
N LEU A 197 -12.66 14.24 -4.00
CA LEU A 197 -13.91 13.72 -4.54
C LEU A 197 -15.11 14.58 -4.14
N PRO A 198 -16.14 14.66 -4.99
CA PRO A 198 -17.44 15.18 -4.59
C PRO A 198 -18.06 14.37 -3.43
N PRO A 199 -18.87 14.99 -2.54
CA PRO A 199 -19.39 14.31 -1.36
C PRO A 199 -20.12 12.99 -1.61
N HIS A 200 -20.87 12.89 -2.71
CA HIS A 200 -21.60 11.67 -3.08
C HIS A 200 -20.69 10.50 -3.49
N LEU A 201 -19.44 10.78 -3.91
CA LEU A 201 -18.45 9.76 -4.29
C LEU A 201 -17.53 9.33 -3.15
N ILE A 202 -17.55 10.01 -2.00
CA ILE A 202 -16.67 9.71 -0.87
C ILE A 202 -16.78 8.25 -0.39
N PRO A 203 -17.98 7.67 -0.20
CA PRO A 203 -18.09 6.26 0.21
C PRO A 203 -17.48 5.30 -0.82
N HIS A 204 -17.74 5.55 -2.11
CA HIS A 204 -17.18 4.75 -3.21
C HIS A 204 -15.66 4.89 -3.30
N GLY A 205 -15.14 6.10 -3.15
CA GLY A 205 -13.71 6.37 -3.13
C GLY A 205 -12.99 5.69 -1.96
N THR A 206 -13.60 5.71 -0.76
CA THR A 206 -13.03 5.05 0.42
C THR A 206 -12.94 3.54 0.23
N ALA A 207 -14.02 2.91 -0.25
CA ALA A 207 -14.04 1.48 -0.53
C ALA A 207 -12.99 1.12 -1.60
N MET A 208 -12.96 1.89 -2.70
CA MET A 208 -12.01 1.66 -3.81
C MET A 208 -10.57 1.84 -3.38
N ASN A 209 -10.25 2.90 -2.62
CA ASN A 209 -8.90 3.13 -2.10
C ASN A 209 -8.42 1.97 -1.22
N ASN A 210 -9.26 1.47 -0.31
CA ASN A 210 -8.91 0.32 0.52
C ASN A 210 -8.69 -0.96 -0.29
N THR A 211 -9.57 -1.23 -1.26
CA THR A 211 -9.44 -2.39 -2.15
C THR A 211 -8.16 -2.31 -3.00
N MET A 212 -7.88 -1.16 -3.60
CA MET A 212 -6.67 -0.96 -4.40
C MET A 212 -5.39 -1.12 -3.58
N ARG A 213 -5.37 -0.63 -2.34
CA ARG A 213 -4.23 -0.84 -1.43
C ARG A 213 -3.98 -2.31 -1.16
N GLN A 214 -5.02 -3.08 -0.83
CA GLN A 214 -4.89 -4.52 -0.62
C GLN A 214 -4.39 -5.25 -1.87
N MET A 215 -4.90 -4.89 -3.04
CA MET A 215 -4.40 -5.39 -4.33
C MET A 215 -2.91 -5.04 -4.51
N GLY A 216 -2.54 -3.79 -4.22
CA GLY A 216 -1.13 -3.34 -4.26
C GLY A 216 -0.24 -4.17 -3.34
N GLY A 217 -0.69 -4.45 -2.10
CA GLY A 217 0.02 -5.31 -1.16
C GLY A 217 0.23 -6.73 -1.69
N SER A 218 -0.83 -7.37 -2.15
CA SER A 218 -0.75 -8.75 -2.66
C SER A 218 0.10 -8.88 -3.93
N ILE A 219 -0.10 -7.98 -4.91
CA ILE A 219 0.71 -7.96 -6.13
C ILE A 219 2.18 -7.66 -5.79
N GLY A 220 2.42 -6.64 -4.96
CA GLY A 220 3.76 -6.25 -4.56
C GLY A 220 4.51 -7.37 -3.86
N THR A 221 3.86 -8.04 -2.90
CA THR A 221 4.43 -9.21 -2.22
C THR A 221 4.73 -10.35 -3.19
N ALA A 222 3.78 -10.68 -4.09
CA ALA A 222 3.99 -11.71 -5.09
C ALA A 222 5.21 -11.42 -5.97
N VAL A 223 5.36 -10.19 -6.44
CA VAL A 223 6.49 -9.74 -7.25
C VAL A 223 7.80 -9.82 -6.45
N LEU A 224 7.84 -9.24 -5.25
CA LEU A 224 9.04 -9.18 -4.42
C LEU A 224 9.51 -10.58 -4.00
N VAL A 225 8.59 -11.47 -3.59
CA VAL A 225 8.91 -12.86 -3.22
C VAL A 225 9.35 -13.66 -4.45
N SER A 226 8.75 -13.44 -5.61
CA SER A 226 9.17 -14.08 -6.86
C SER A 226 10.59 -13.66 -7.26
N ILE A 227 10.92 -12.37 -7.15
CA ILE A 227 12.26 -11.86 -7.41
C ILE A 227 13.25 -12.45 -6.41
N MET A 228 12.88 -12.51 -5.13
CA MET A 228 13.69 -13.13 -4.08
C MET A 228 14.01 -14.59 -4.43
N SER A 229 12.98 -15.38 -4.74
CA SER A 229 13.14 -16.82 -5.00
C SER A 229 13.92 -17.09 -6.29
N SER A 230 13.61 -16.37 -7.38
CA SER A 230 14.33 -16.54 -8.65
C SER A 230 15.77 -16.06 -8.58
N SER A 231 16.06 -14.96 -7.91
CA SER A 231 17.43 -14.48 -7.71
C SER A 231 18.24 -15.39 -6.81
N ALA A 232 17.64 -15.97 -5.79
CA ALA A 232 18.28 -16.98 -4.95
C ALA A 232 18.64 -18.24 -5.76
N ALA A 233 17.72 -18.74 -6.59
CA ALA A 233 17.93 -19.90 -7.44
C ALA A 233 19.03 -19.65 -8.50
N ASN A 234 19.05 -18.47 -9.11
CA ASN A 234 20.00 -18.11 -10.18
C ASN A 234 21.40 -17.77 -9.64
N ALA A 235 21.53 -17.40 -8.37
CA ALA A 235 22.82 -17.08 -7.77
C ALA A 235 23.77 -18.29 -7.75
N ALA A 236 23.22 -19.53 -7.73
CA ALA A 236 23.94 -20.80 -7.80
C ALA A 236 25.18 -20.85 -6.87
N LEU A 237 25.10 -20.19 -5.69
CA LEU A 237 26.19 -20.17 -4.72
C LEU A 237 26.29 -21.54 -4.03
N SER A 238 27.50 -21.93 -3.66
CA SER A 238 27.75 -23.22 -2.96
C SER A 238 27.03 -23.31 -1.62
N ASP A 239 26.69 -22.17 -1.01
CA ASP A 239 26.00 -22.06 0.26
C ASP A 239 24.53 -21.62 0.02
N PRO A 240 23.54 -22.45 0.35
CA PRO A 240 22.13 -22.12 0.21
C PRO A 240 21.69 -20.87 0.99
N MET A 241 22.31 -20.63 2.17
CA MET A 241 21.99 -19.43 2.96
C MET A 241 22.47 -18.14 2.29
N LYS A 242 23.67 -18.17 1.69
CA LYS A 242 24.17 -17.02 0.91
C LYS A 242 23.30 -16.76 -0.32
N SER A 243 22.83 -17.81 -0.99
CA SER A 243 21.87 -17.68 -2.11
C SER A 243 20.56 -17.04 -1.65
N ALA A 244 20.01 -17.46 -0.51
CA ALA A 244 18.80 -16.87 0.06
C ALA A 244 18.99 -15.38 0.39
N VAL A 245 20.09 -15.01 1.02
CA VAL A 245 20.43 -13.60 1.35
C VAL A 245 20.56 -12.78 0.06
N HIS A 246 21.22 -13.32 -0.98
CA HIS A 246 21.32 -12.65 -2.28
C HIS A 246 19.93 -12.37 -2.88
N GLY A 247 19.04 -13.34 -2.84
CA GLY A 247 17.66 -13.17 -3.30
C GLY A 247 16.91 -12.07 -2.53
N MET A 248 17.06 -12.05 -1.20
CA MET A 248 16.47 -11.00 -0.34
C MET A 248 17.01 -9.62 -0.67
N ASN A 249 18.34 -9.50 -0.83
CA ASN A 249 18.98 -8.23 -1.21
C ASN A 249 18.46 -7.72 -2.55
N THR A 250 18.36 -8.60 -3.56
CA THR A 250 17.81 -8.24 -4.89
C THR A 250 16.37 -7.77 -4.78
N SER A 251 15.55 -8.41 -3.96
CA SER A 251 14.18 -7.99 -3.71
C SER A 251 14.10 -6.61 -3.03
N PHE A 252 15.00 -6.32 -2.09
CA PHE A 252 15.07 -5.00 -1.46
C PHE A 252 15.62 -3.91 -2.41
N ILE A 253 16.46 -4.25 -3.39
CA ILE A 253 16.85 -3.32 -4.47
C ILE A 253 15.62 -2.91 -5.26
N VAL A 254 14.78 -3.86 -5.66
CA VAL A 254 13.52 -3.55 -6.35
C VAL A 254 12.57 -2.75 -5.47
N SER A 255 12.47 -3.10 -4.18
CA SER A 255 11.71 -2.33 -3.18
C SER A 255 12.19 -0.87 -3.11
N GLY A 256 13.50 -0.64 -3.10
CA GLY A 256 14.08 0.71 -3.12
C GLY A 256 13.76 1.46 -4.43
N ALA A 257 13.82 0.79 -5.57
CA ALA A 257 13.43 1.38 -6.86
C ALA A 257 11.95 1.79 -6.86
N ILE A 258 11.06 0.97 -6.33
CA ILE A 258 9.64 1.30 -6.16
C ILE A 258 9.47 2.52 -5.25
N ALA A 259 10.24 2.63 -4.15
CA ALA A 259 10.20 3.79 -3.26
C ALA A 259 10.65 5.07 -3.97
N VAL A 260 11.68 5.00 -4.81
CA VAL A 260 12.14 6.13 -5.64
C VAL A 260 11.09 6.53 -6.67
N ILE A 261 10.44 5.57 -7.33
CA ILE A 261 9.31 5.84 -8.24
C ILE A 261 8.19 6.57 -7.48
N GLY A 262 7.83 6.10 -6.29
CA GLY A 262 6.85 6.75 -5.42
C GLY A 262 7.26 8.17 -5.04
N LEU A 263 8.55 8.40 -4.75
CA LEU A 263 9.10 9.72 -4.48
C LEU A 263 8.92 10.65 -5.68
N VAL A 264 9.32 10.21 -6.87
CA VAL A 264 9.16 11.01 -8.11
C VAL A 264 7.70 11.33 -8.39
N LEU A 265 6.81 10.35 -8.28
CA LEU A 265 5.38 10.56 -8.48
C LEU A 265 4.77 11.51 -7.44
N SER A 266 5.31 11.56 -6.23
CA SER A 266 4.85 12.47 -5.17
C SER A 266 5.09 13.95 -5.51
N PHE A 267 6.03 14.28 -6.40
CA PHE A 267 6.20 15.66 -6.90
C PHE A 267 4.99 16.15 -7.69
N PHE A 268 4.24 15.25 -8.32
CA PHE A 268 3.03 15.58 -9.09
C PHE A 268 1.78 15.78 -8.22
N LEU A 269 1.86 15.53 -6.91
CA LEU A 269 0.77 15.83 -5.99
C LEU A 269 0.51 17.34 -5.97
N LYS A 270 -0.66 17.74 -6.43
CA LYS A 270 -1.13 19.13 -6.37
C LYS A 270 -1.94 19.34 -5.11
N GLU A 271 -1.47 20.20 -4.22
CA GLU A 271 -2.24 20.64 -3.06
C GLU A 271 -3.19 21.77 -3.43
N LYS A 272 -4.50 21.60 -3.16
CA LYS A 272 -5.40 22.74 -3.07
C LYS A 272 -5.10 23.44 -1.73
N ARG A 273 -4.35 24.54 -1.77
CA ARG A 273 -4.08 25.37 -0.58
C ARG A 273 -5.42 25.79 0.06
N LYS A 274 -5.63 25.45 1.33
CA LYS A 274 -6.78 25.89 2.18
C LYS A 274 -6.95 27.42 2.24
N ASN A 275 -5.98 28.20 1.76
CA ASN A 275 -6.00 29.66 1.81
C ASN A 275 -7.12 30.34 0.99
N LYS A 276 -7.83 29.61 0.11
CA LYS A 276 -8.95 30.24 -0.63
C LYS A 276 -10.25 30.29 0.17
N VAL A 277 -10.51 29.28 1.00
CA VAL A 277 -11.76 29.22 1.79
C VAL A 277 -11.71 30.24 2.93
N MET A 278 -10.60 30.32 3.65
CA MET A 278 -10.43 31.29 4.74
C MET A 278 -10.43 32.76 4.26
N LYS A 279 -9.91 33.04 3.06
CA LYS A 279 -10.02 34.39 2.44
C LYS A 279 -11.46 34.70 1.99
N GLN A 280 -12.23 33.73 1.56
CA GLN A 280 -13.64 33.94 1.21
C GLN A 280 -14.52 34.15 2.45
N GLU A 281 -14.28 33.41 3.53
CA GLU A 281 -14.99 33.62 4.80
C GLU A 281 -14.64 34.97 5.44
N LEU A 282 -13.37 35.38 5.39
CA LEU A 282 -12.94 36.72 5.87
C LEU A 282 -13.47 37.84 4.99
N SER A 283 -13.59 37.67 3.67
CA SER A 283 -14.18 38.67 2.79
C SER A 283 -15.69 38.76 2.89
N SER A 284 -16.39 37.67 3.21
CA SER A 284 -17.83 37.67 3.44
C SER A 284 -18.21 38.25 4.80
N SER A 285 -17.37 38.06 5.83
CA SER A 285 -17.59 38.66 7.16
C SER A 285 -17.29 40.16 7.20
N SER A 286 -16.40 40.65 6.35
CA SER A 286 -16.07 42.10 6.23
C SER A 286 -17.05 42.87 5.37
N SER A 287 -17.92 42.20 4.60
CA SER A 287 -18.97 42.87 3.78
C SER A 287 -20.33 42.92 4.47
N SER A 288 -20.46 42.35 5.68
CA SER A 288 -21.69 42.32 6.48
C SER A 288 -21.62 43.21 7.74
N SER A 289 -20.54 43.97 7.91
CA SER A 289 -20.37 45.05 8.90
C SER A 289 -20.33 46.40 8.18
#